data_c2a73fd774fac16141fdfda382ae8ebd
#
_entry.id   c2a73fd774fac16141fdfda382ae8ebd
#
_cell.length_a   1.000
_cell.length_b   1.000
_cell.length_c   1.000
_cell.angle_alpha   90.00
_cell.angle_beta   90.00
_cell.angle_gamma   90.00
#
_symmetry.space_group_name_H-M   'P 1'
#
loop_
_entity.id
_entity.type
_entity.pdbx_description
1 polymer ?
#
loop_
_entity_poly.entity_id
_entity_poly.type
_entity_poly.pdbx_seq_one_letter_code
_entity_poly.pdbx_strand_id
1 'polypeptide(L)'
;MDKTLISQPRRSLLMAAAAAGASALAASPLSVLAQSNEEIVIGGSIPMTGVFAFAGVGINAGIADFVKITNDAGGVEGRKLKYVPEDTGYKVDVSVATFKKITSQNKVNLYYGDSTGFSKTINPELDRNGSILMAGASFASELNDPQKYPNQFLVGPDYTEMFGILLRHIAKEKPGAKVAFVYSDSEFGRDPIEKSEAAAKAMGLSVPIKIMTPAGSVDVSTEVIQLRRAAPDYTIFHGYILAPIPEFVTQGKQMGMTSKWMGTFWTMDSSTVMQMGENGDGFMGVMPFRYYYDTEKAPMLEKIRAMRPEYQSTAYIQGFLAAMLFTESARRCLKAGKPLTGPNLKAALNSLENFDTGGLIGVPITIKGNSIPVGRVYRADFKSKKMVAASDWISLAK
;
A
#
# COMPACT_ATOMS: atom_id res chain seq x y z
N MET A 1 21.43 96.89 33.25
CA MET A 1 22.75 97.25 32.67
C MET A 1 23.08 96.17 31.74
N ASP A 2 22.85 96.36 30.61
CA ASP A 2 23.41 96.84 29.38
C ASP A 2 23.78 95.69 28.47
N LYS A 3 23.06 95.49 27.38
CA LYS A 3 23.38 95.82 26.00
C LYS A 3 24.55 94.88 25.47
N THR A 4 24.53 94.33 24.34
CA THR A 4 24.08 94.66 22.98
C THR A 4 24.35 93.44 22.10
N LEU A 5 23.50 92.96 21.26
CA LEU A 5 23.22 93.25 19.87
C LEU A 5 24.31 92.82 18.86
N ILE A 6 23.86 92.14 17.81
CA ILE A 6 24.26 92.21 16.39
C ILE A 6 25.38 91.18 15.99
N SER A 7 25.36 90.44 14.91
CA SER A 7 24.59 90.46 13.66
C SER A 7 25.00 89.20 12.85
N GLN A 8 24.10 88.77 12.01
CA GLN A 8 24.44 87.93 10.84
C GLN A 8 25.31 88.68 9.83
N PRO A 9 26.02 87.96 8.96
CA PRO A 9 25.51 87.93 7.59
C PRO A 9 25.67 86.59 6.84
N ARG A 10 24.76 86.49 5.95
CA ARG A 10 24.62 85.58 4.81
C ARG A 10 25.83 85.55 3.87
N ARG A 11 25.83 84.43 3.11
CA ARG A 11 26.57 84.08 1.84
C ARG A 11 27.57 82.97 2.09
N SER A 12 27.47 81.80 1.47
CA SER A 12 27.42 81.55 0.02
C SER A 12 26.84 80.19 -0.26
N LEU A 13 25.87 80.19 -1.18
CA LEU A 13 25.54 79.05 -2.00
C LEU A 13 26.74 78.65 -2.85
N LEU A 14 26.74 77.33 -3.14
CA LEU A 14 27.16 76.70 -4.38
C LEU A 14 28.26 75.64 -4.20
N MET A 15 27.87 74.47 -4.78
CA MET A 15 28.68 73.30 -5.20
C MET A 15 29.10 72.27 -4.14
N ALA A 16 28.21 71.25 -4.05
CA ALA A 16 28.57 69.82 -4.16
C ALA A 16 27.33 68.99 -4.38
N ALA A 17 26.71 69.16 -5.53
CA ALA A 17 25.82 68.16 -6.11
C ALA A 17 26.69 67.23 -6.91
N ALA A 18 27.11 66.09 -6.37
CA ALA A 18 27.54 64.88 -7.06
C ALA A 18 28.02 63.87 -6.00
N ALA A 19 27.24 62.88 -5.67
CA ALA A 19 27.56 61.55 -5.15
C ALA A 19 26.51 61.03 -4.18
N ALA A 20 25.25 61.07 -4.58
CA ALA A 20 24.18 60.34 -3.90
C ALA A 20 23.30 59.64 -4.98
N GLY A 21 23.97 59.06 -5.95
CA GLY A 21 23.37 58.22 -6.96
C GLY A 21 23.84 56.78 -6.78
N ALA A 22 22.93 55.88 -6.78
CA ALA A 22 23.16 54.42 -6.87
C ALA A 22 23.57 53.70 -5.58
N SER A 23 22.64 53.41 -4.74
CA SER A 23 22.59 52.17 -3.98
C SER A 23 21.14 51.85 -3.51
N ALA A 24 20.18 52.06 -4.38
CA ALA A 24 18.90 51.30 -4.30
C ALA A 24 19.17 49.90 -4.92
N LEU A 25 20.05 49.12 -4.30
CA LEU A 25 20.03 47.68 -4.44
C LEU A 25 18.66 47.23 -3.96
N ALA A 26 17.81 46.86 -4.93
CA ALA A 26 16.60 46.12 -4.74
C ALA A 26 16.92 44.94 -3.83
N ALA A 27 16.69 45.13 -2.53
CA ALA A 27 16.44 44.01 -1.64
C ALA A 27 15.13 43.40 -2.12
N SER A 28 15.22 42.56 -3.17
CA SER A 28 14.22 41.55 -3.38
C SER A 28 14.06 40.88 -2.02
N PRO A 29 12.85 40.85 -1.43
CA PRO A 29 12.66 39.98 -0.32
C PRO A 29 12.87 38.57 -0.89
N LEU A 30 14.04 38.02 -0.68
CA LEU A 30 14.20 36.58 -0.56
C LEU A 30 13.24 36.25 0.55
N SER A 31 11.99 35.94 0.16
CA SER A 31 11.10 35.15 0.97
C SER A 31 11.85 33.85 1.20
N VAL A 32 12.72 33.87 2.19
CA VAL A 32 13.07 32.67 2.92
C VAL A 32 11.71 32.19 3.42
N LEU A 33 11.06 31.34 2.61
CA LEU A 33 9.99 30.50 3.07
C LEU A 33 10.58 29.87 4.32
N ALA A 34 10.17 30.40 5.48
CA ALA A 34 10.51 29.81 6.75
C ALA A 34 10.05 28.36 6.62
N GLN A 35 11.01 27.48 6.38
CA GLN A 35 10.79 26.06 6.20
C GLN A 35 10.17 25.63 7.51
N SER A 36 8.83 25.41 7.49
CA SER A 36 8.15 25.03 8.71
C SER A 36 8.81 23.72 9.16
N ASN A 37 9.43 23.74 10.34
CA ASN A 37 10.03 22.56 10.97
C ASN A 37 8.96 21.53 11.39
N GLU A 38 7.72 21.70 10.91
CA GLU A 38 6.61 20.83 11.23
C GLU A 38 6.82 19.46 10.57
N GLU A 39 6.90 18.43 11.38
CA GLU A 39 7.03 17.05 10.92
C GLU A 39 5.76 16.61 10.15
N ILE A 40 5.95 15.71 9.19
CA ILE A 40 4.84 15.02 8.52
C ILE A 40 4.64 13.70 9.28
N VAL A 41 3.50 13.58 9.96
CA VAL A 41 3.24 12.43 10.82
C VAL A 41 2.49 11.34 10.07
N ILE A 42 3.05 10.13 10.10
CA ILE A 42 2.42 8.88 9.66
C ILE A 42 2.04 8.11 10.92
N GLY A 43 0.75 7.99 11.21
CA GLY A 43 0.23 7.09 12.24
C GLY A 43 0.05 5.68 11.71
N GLY A 44 0.05 4.68 12.58
CA GLY A 44 -0.15 3.30 12.15
C GLY A 44 -0.79 2.41 13.22
N SER A 45 -1.94 1.82 12.89
CA SER A 45 -2.46 0.63 13.56
C SER A 45 -1.84 -0.57 12.88
N ILE A 46 -0.94 -1.27 13.56
CA ILE A 46 -0.14 -2.34 12.95
C ILE A 46 -0.30 -3.63 13.75
N PRO A 47 -0.67 -4.76 13.13
CA PRO A 47 -0.89 -6.01 13.86
C PRO A 47 0.45 -6.74 14.10
N MET A 48 1.30 -6.21 15.00
CA MET A 48 2.61 -6.79 15.28
C MET A 48 2.55 -8.05 16.14
N THR A 49 1.40 -8.33 16.75
CA THR A 49 1.08 -9.57 17.47
C THR A 49 -0.20 -10.21 16.91
N GLY A 50 -0.52 -11.43 17.35
CA GLY A 50 -1.71 -12.16 16.92
C GLY A 50 -1.57 -12.86 15.56
N VAL A 51 -2.71 -13.21 14.95
CA VAL A 51 -2.77 -14.08 13.74
C VAL A 51 -2.16 -13.46 12.49
N PHE A 52 -2.03 -12.13 12.45
CA PHE A 52 -1.42 -11.39 11.34
C PHE A 52 -0.01 -10.85 11.65
N ALA A 53 0.58 -11.27 12.75
CA ALA A 53 1.86 -10.73 13.23
C ALA A 53 2.97 -10.75 12.18
N PHE A 54 3.09 -11.84 11.41
CA PHE A 54 4.16 -11.93 10.41
C PHE A 54 4.03 -10.85 9.32
N ALA A 55 2.80 -10.54 8.91
CA ALA A 55 2.54 -9.47 7.96
C ALA A 55 2.75 -8.10 8.62
N GLY A 56 2.25 -7.91 9.84
CA GLY A 56 2.38 -6.66 10.58
C GLY A 56 3.83 -6.27 10.86
N VAL A 57 4.66 -7.21 11.27
CA VAL A 57 6.11 -6.97 11.48
C VAL A 57 6.79 -6.55 10.17
N GLY A 58 6.45 -7.22 9.05
CA GLY A 58 6.96 -6.83 7.74
C GLY A 58 6.53 -5.42 7.32
N ILE A 59 5.24 -5.12 7.41
CA ILE A 59 4.69 -3.78 7.11
C ILE A 59 5.39 -2.71 7.92
N ASN A 60 5.49 -2.91 9.24
CA ASN A 60 6.14 -1.98 10.15
C ASN A 60 7.58 -1.69 9.74
N ALA A 61 8.36 -2.73 9.45
CA ALA A 61 9.74 -2.60 9.01
C ALA A 61 9.84 -1.84 7.68
N GLY A 62 8.95 -2.14 6.71
CA GLY A 62 8.94 -1.47 5.41
C GLY A 62 8.64 0.03 5.51
N ILE A 63 7.64 0.43 6.30
CA ILE A 63 7.33 1.84 6.54
C ILE A 63 8.51 2.53 7.24
N ALA A 64 9.04 1.93 8.30
CA ALA A 64 10.13 2.50 9.09
C ALA A 64 11.41 2.72 8.24
N ASP A 65 11.76 1.75 7.41
CA ASP A 65 12.92 1.86 6.52
C ASP A 65 12.74 2.95 5.47
N PHE A 66 11.54 3.06 4.87
CA PHE A 66 11.27 4.14 3.93
C PHE A 66 11.33 5.52 4.60
N VAL A 67 10.76 5.65 5.79
CA VAL A 67 10.85 6.88 6.61
C VAL A 67 12.31 7.23 6.90
N LYS A 68 13.11 6.25 7.31
CA LYS A 68 14.53 6.44 7.58
C LYS A 68 15.29 6.96 6.35
N ILE A 69 15.18 6.28 5.21
CA ILE A 69 15.92 6.70 3.99
C ILE A 69 15.47 8.06 3.47
N THR A 70 14.19 8.40 3.64
CA THR A 70 13.67 9.71 3.26
C THR A 70 14.23 10.80 4.17
N ASN A 71 14.28 10.54 5.47
CA ASN A 71 14.82 11.47 6.44
C ASN A 71 16.33 11.67 6.29
N ASP A 72 17.07 10.60 6.00
CA ASP A 72 18.51 10.67 5.72
C ASP A 72 18.81 11.51 4.45
N ALA A 73 17.89 11.46 3.47
CA ALA A 73 17.95 12.27 2.25
C ALA A 73 17.47 13.74 2.42
N GLY A 74 17.20 14.20 3.65
CA GLY A 74 16.75 15.57 3.92
C GLY A 74 15.24 15.73 4.15
N GLY A 75 14.47 14.63 4.09
CA GLY A 75 13.02 14.64 4.30
C GLY A 75 12.20 14.97 3.04
N VAL A 76 11.00 15.46 3.24
CA VAL A 76 10.05 15.83 2.18
C VAL A 76 9.96 17.35 2.10
N GLU A 77 10.56 17.95 1.09
CA GLU A 77 10.68 19.41 0.97
C GLU A 77 11.20 20.05 2.28
N GLY A 78 12.25 19.39 2.87
CA GLY A 78 12.89 19.81 4.11
C GLY A 78 12.19 19.42 5.40
N ARG A 79 11.00 18.85 5.36
CA ARG A 79 10.26 18.37 6.53
C ARG A 79 10.60 16.91 6.80
N LYS A 80 10.84 16.57 8.07
CA LYS A 80 11.08 15.18 8.47
C LYS A 80 9.76 14.42 8.54
N LEU A 81 9.82 13.12 8.21
CA LEU A 81 8.74 12.18 8.47
C LEU A 81 8.86 11.67 9.91
N LYS A 82 7.74 11.59 10.62
CA LYS A 82 7.63 10.94 11.92
C LYS A 82 6.67 9.76 11.80
N TYR A 83 7.13 8.56 12.11
CA TYR A 83 6.29 7.36 12.10
C TYR A 83 5.92 6.96 13.52
N VAL A 84 4.62 6.76 13.77
CA VAL A 84 4.03 6.45 15.08
C VAL A 84 3.21 5.17 14.96
N PRO A 85 3.83 3.98 14.97
CA PRO A 85 3.12 2.71 14.96
C PRO A 85 2.70 2.28 16.35
N GLU A 86 1.56 1.60 16.45
CA GLU A 86 1.14 0.86 17.65
C GLU A 86 0.58 -0.52 17.28
N ASP A 87 0.86 -1.50 18.15
CA ASP A 87 0.37 -2.86 17.98
C ASP A 87 -1.13 -2.96 18.29
N THR A 88 -1.86 -3.65 17.42
CA THR A 88 -3.33 -3.83 17.56
C THR A 88 -3.74 -5.28 17.79
N GLY A 89 -2.81 -6.23 17.65
CA GLY A 89 -3.12 -7.66 17.70
C GLY A 89 -4.18 -8.10 16.69
N TYR A 90 -4.39 -7.29 15.61
CA TYR A 90 -5.43 -7.52 14.59
C TYR A 90 -6.86 -7.46 15.14
N LYS A 91 -7.12 -6.62 16.15
CA LYS A 91 -8.44 -6.44 16.77
C LYS A 91 -9.01 -5.07 16.39
N VAL A 92 -10.17 -5.04 15.74
CA VAL A 92 -10.78 -3.82 15.20
C VAL A 92 -11.04 -2.77 16.27
N ASP A 93 -11.54 -3.16 17.44
CA ASP A 93 -11.77 -2.27 18.58
C ASP A 93 -10.47 -1.64 19.10
N VAL A 94 -9.40 -2.43 19.19
CA VAL A 94 -8.06 -1.94 19.56
C VAL A 94 -7.53 -1.00 18.49
N SER A 95 -7.70 -1.32 17.21
CA SER A 95 -7.27 -0.46 16.09
C SER A 95 -7.97 0.89 16.09
N VAL A 96 -9.27 0.92 16.38
CA VAL A 96 -10.04 2.17 16.54
C VAL A 96 -9.56 2.97 17.74
N ALA A 97 -9.31 2.32 18.87
CA ALA A 97 -8.77 2.99 20.07
C ALA A 97 -7.37 3.57 19.81
N THR A 98 -6.53 2.81 19.14
CA THR A 98 -5.17 3.21 18.71
C THR A 98 -5.22 4.43 17.78
N PHE A 99 -6.08 4.43 16.78
CA PHE A 99 -6.28 5.58 15.89
C PHE A 99 -6.63 6.84 16.68
N LYS A 100 -7.63 6.76 17.56
CA LYS A 100 -8.06 7.89 18.40
C LYS A 100 -6.93 8.38 19.31
N LYS A 101 -6.16 7.48 19.90
CA LYS A 101 -5.01 7.83 20.73
C LYS A 101 -3.94 8.58 19.93
N ILE A 102 -3.49 8.01 18.80
CA ILE A 102 -2.44 8.60 17.97
C ILE A 102 -2.87 9.97 17.44
N THR A 103 -4.10 10.11 16.96
CA THR A 103 -4.61 11.36 16.39
C THR A 103 -4.90 12.43 17.43
N SER A 104 -5.15 12.05 18.69
CA SER A 104 -5.28 13.03 19.79
C SER A 104 -3.95 13.57 20.29
N GLN A 105 -2.87 12.81 20.11
CA GLN A 105 -1.54 13.16 20.61
C GLN A 105 -0.62 13.76 19.52
N ASN A 106 -0.96 13.57 18.25
CA ASN A 106 -0.14 14.03 17.13
C ASN A 106 -1.02 14.65 16.03
N LYS A 107 -0.48 15.64 15.32
CA LYS A 107 -1.10 16.16 14.11
C LYS A 107 -0.83 15.18 12.95
N VAL A 108 -1.65 14.16 12.82
CA VAL A 108 -1.50 13.11 11.83
C VAL A 108 -1.99 13.58 10.46
N ASN A 109 -1.16 13.37 9.42
CA ASN A 109 -1.53 13.68 8.03
C ASN A 109 -1.84 12.39 7.23
N LEU A 110 -1.16 11.32 7.59
CA LEU A 110 -1.13 10.05 6.87
C LEU A 110 -1.34 8.93 7.89
N TYR A 111 -2.12 7.91 7.53
CA TYR A 111 -2.38 6.79 8.44
C TYR A 111 -2.36 5.44 7.73
N TYR A 112 -1.78 4.43 8.36
CA TYR A 112 -1.79 3.06 7.88
C TYR A 112 -2.69 2.19 8.77
N GLY A 113 -3.70 1.53 8.19
CA GLY A 113 -4.65 0.67 8.88
C GLY A 113 -4.34 -0.82 8.71
N ASP A 114 -4.72 -1.63 9.68
CA ASP A 114 -4.35 -3.04 9.79
C ASP A 114 -5.31 -4.03 9.12
N SER A 115 -6.56 -3.65 8.89
CA SER A 115 -7.59 -4.62 8.49
C SER A 115 -8.74 -4.01 7.71
N THR A 116 -9.52 -4.87 7.02
CA THR A 116 -10.75 -4.48 6.33
C THR A 116 -11.78 -3.91 7.29
N GLY A 117 -12.02 -4.59 8.41
CA GLY A 117 -12.97 -4.13 9.43
C GLY A 117 -12.61 -2.76 9.99
N PHE A 118 -11.34 -2.55 10.34
CA PHE A 118 -10.87 -1.24 10.80
C PHE A 118 -11.02 -0.16 9.72
N SER A 119 -10.57 -0.41 8.50
CA SER A 119 -10.61 0.58 7.40
C SER A 119 -12.02 1.05 7.10
N LYS A 120 -13.00 0.15 7.15
CA LYS A 120 -14.42 0.49 6.96
C LYS A 120 -14.98 1.26 8.17
N THR A 121 -14.66 0.82 9.38
CA THR A 121 -15.17 1.43 10.62
C THR A 121 -14.65 2.85 10.83
N ILE A 122 -13.37 3.11 10.49
CA ILE A 122 -12.74 4.41 10.77
C ILE A 122 -13.03 5.47 9.71
N ASN A 123 -13.56 5.10 8.55
CA ASN A 123 -13.76 6.02 7.43
C ASN A 123 -14.52 7.33 7.79
N PRO A 124 -15.63 7.30 8.55
CA PRO A 124 -16.31 8.53 8.96
C PRO A 124 -15.47 9.48 9.82
N GLU A 125 -14.49 8.93 10.56
CA GLU A 125 -13.59 9.74 11.38
C GLU A 125 -12.51 10.43 10.52
N LEU A 126 -12.11 9.83 9.39
CA LEU A 126 -11.19 10.47 8.43
C LEU A 126 -11.82 11.73 7.85
N ASP A 127 -13.11 11.68 7.52
CA ASP A 127 -13.85 12.82 6.98
C ASP A 127 -14.03 13.93 8.01
N ARG A 128 -14.38 13.59 9.26
CA ARG A 128 -14.54 14.57 10.35
C ARG A 128 -13.25 15.31 10.65
N ASN A 129 -12.13 14.62 10.68
CA ASN A 129 -10.84 15.21 10.95
C ASN A 129 -10.25 15.96 9.74
N GLY A 130 -10.76 15.71 8.51
CA GLY A 130 -10.46 16.45 7.28
C GLY A 130 -9.00 16.48 6.82
N SER A 131 -8.07 15.89 7.61
CA SER A 131 -6.63 16.07 7.42
C SER A 131 -5.86 14.77 7.13
N ILE A 132 -6.52 13.61 7.17
CA ILE A 132 -5.84 12.31 7.13
C ILE A 132 -6.13 11.61 5.81
N LEU A 133 -5.08 11.26 5.07
CA LEU A 133 -5.13 10.29 3.98
C LEU A 133 -4.72 8.91 4.54
N MET A 134 -5.53 7.89 4.27
CA MET A 134 -5.33 6.55 4.78
C MET A 134 -5.03 5.53 3.67
N ALA A 135 -4.05 4.68 3.93
CA ALA A 135 -3.85 3.39 3.26
C ALA A 135 -3.90 2.28 4.32
N GLY A 136 -3.77 1.03 3.90
CA GLY A 136 -3.72 -0.06 4.87
C GLY A 136 -3.42 -1.42 4.26
N ALA A 137 -3.48 -2.41 5.11
CA ALA A 137 -3.32 -3.81 4.73
C ALA A 137 -4.50 -4.32 3.89
N SER A 138 -5.67 -3.69 3.99
CA SER A 138 -6.86 -4.11 3.26
C SER A 138 -6.82 -3.69 1.80
N PHE A 139 -7.26 -4.60 0.94
CA PHE A 139 -7.57 -4.38 -0.46
C PHE A 139 -9.06 -4.63 -0.75
N ALA A 140 -9.93 -4.40 0.23
CA ALA A 140 -11.35 -4.65 0.07
C ALA A 140 -11.94 -3.86 -1.11
N SER A 141 -12.74 -4.52 -1.94
CA SER A 141 -13.29 -3.93 -3.17
C SER A 141 -14.25 -2.77 -2.88
N GLU A 142 -14.85 -2.75 -1.71
CA GLU A 142 -15.69 -1.64 -1.25
C GLU A 142 -14.88 -0.36 -1.03
N LEU A 143 -13.64 -0.47 -0.53
CA LEU A 143 -12.74 0.67 -0.33
C LEU A 143 -12.26 1.31 -1.65
N ASN A 144 -12.48 0.66 -2.77
CA ASN A 144 -12.14 1.17 -4.10
C ASN A 144 -13.14 2.22 -4.63
N ASP A 145 -14.24 2.47 -3.92
CA ASP A 145 -15.19 3.52 -4.26
C ASP A 145 -14.71 4.90 -3.72
N PRO A 146 -14.24 5.82 -4.59
CA PRO A 146 -13.72 7.11 -4.15
C PRO A 146 -14.81 8.08 -3.66
N GLN A 147 -16.09 7.82 -3.96
CA GLN A 147 -17.19 8.63 -3.43
C GLN A 147 -17.52 8.23 -2.00
N LYS A 148 -17.50 6.94 -1.71
CA LYS A 148 -17.76 6.42 -0.37
C LYS A 148 -16.53 6.52 0.56
N TYR A 149 -15.32 6.38 0.00
CA TYR A 149 -14.06 6.39 0.73
C TYR A 149 -13.07 7.44 0.15
N PRO A 150 -13.41 8.74 0.22
CA PRO A 150 -12.65 9.79 -0.47
C PRO A 150 -11.22 9.96 0.06
N ASN A 151 -10.98 9.65 1.34
CA ASN A 151 -9.69 9.82 2.00
C ASN A 151 -8.93 8.48 2.18
N GLN A 152 -9.27 7.46 1.40
CA GLN A 152 -8.56 6.18 1.40
C GLN A 152 -7.98 5.85 0.03
N PHE A 153 -6.94 5.01 0.00
CA PHE A 153 -6.44 4.37 -1.20
C PHE A 153 -5.86 2.98 -0.89
N LEU A 154 -5.83 2.13 -1.91
CA LEU A 154 -5.27 0.79 -1.85
C LEU A 154 -3.88 0.80 -2.49
N VAL A 155 -2.92 0.14 -1.86
CA VAL A 155 -1.52 0.11 -2.32
C VAL A 155 -1.32 -0.86 -3.50
N GLY A 156 -2.38 -1.44 -4.01
CA GLY A 156 -2.43 -2.37 -5.14
C GLY A 156 -3.84 -2.53 -5.68
N PRO A 157 -4.11 -3.60 -6.45
CA PRO A 157 -5.45 -3.93 -6.92
C PRO A 157 -6.36 -4.32 -5.76
N ASP A 158 -7.65 -4.03 -5.86
CA ASP A 158 -8.61 -4.55 -4.90
C ASP A 158 -8.78 -6.08 -5.03
N TYR A 159 -9.45 -6.70 -4.08
CA TYR A 159 -9.59 -8.18 -4.09
C TYR A 159 -10.35 -8.69 -5.32
N THR A 160 -11.34 -7.96 -5.82
CA THR A 160 -12.04 -8.35 -7.06
C THR A 160 -11.12 -8.21 -8.28
N GLU A 161 -10.29 -7.17 -8.31
CA GLU A 161 -9.27 -6.99 -9.34
C GLU A 161 -8.20 -8.09 -9.27
N MET A 162 -7.79 -8.52 -8.07
CA MET A 162 -6.88 -9.66 -7.89
C MET A 162 -7.47 -10.95 -8.48
N PHE A 163 -8.74 -11.24 -8.19
CA PHE A 163 -9.44 -12.35 -8.85
C PHE A 163 -9.50 -12.15 -10.37
N GLY A 164 -9.79 -10.95 -10.83
CA GLY A 164 -9.81 -10.61 -12.27
C GLY A 164 -8.50 -10.93 -12.97
N ILE A 165 -7.35 -10.66 -12.33
CA ILE A 165 -6.02 -11.00 -12.85
C ILE A 165 -5.86 -12.52 -12.94
N LEU A 166 -6.20 -13.25 -11.86
CA LEU A 166 -6.11 -14.72 -11.84
C LEU A 166 -7.04 -15.36 -12.86
N LEU A 167 -8.29 -14.91 -12.95
CA LEU A 167 -9.29 -15.42 -13.89
C LEU A 167 -8.88 -15.17 -15.35
N ARG A 168 -8.30 -14.02 -15.69
CA ARG A 168 -7.72 -13.77 -17.01
C ARG A 168 -6.56 -14.71 -17.32
N HIS A 169 -5.70 -14.96 -16.35
CA HIS A 169 -4.61 -15.93 -16.52
C HIS A 169 -5.16 -17.34 -16.79
N ILE A 170 -6.14 -17.77 -16.00
CA ILE A 170 -6.81 -19.07 -16.17
C ILE A 170 -7.50 -19.18 -17.52
N ALA A 171 -8.29 -18.19 -17.91
CA ALA A 171 -9.02 -18.20 -19.17
C ALA A 171 -8.10 -18.25 -20.39
N LYS A 172 -6.91 -17.63 -20.30
CA LYS A 172 -5.86 -17.71 -21.34
C LYS A 172 -5.21 -19.08 -21.38
N GLU A 173 -4.95 -19.69 -20.21
CA GLU A 173 -4.30 -21.01 -20.12
C GLU A 173 -5.26 -22.16 -20.48
N LYS A 174 -6.49 -22.11 -19.97
CA LYS A 174 -7.53 -23.13 -20.16
C LYS A 174 -8.90 -22.50 -20.36
N PRO A 175 -9.31 -22.17 -21.58
CA PRO A 175 -10.67 -21.70 -21.84
C PRO A 175 -11.73 -22.71 -21.36
N GLY A 176 -12.81 -22.22 -20.74
CA GLY A 176 -13.88 -23.07 -20.21
C GLY A 176 -13.55 -23.79 -18.90
N ALA A 177 -12.44 -23.46 -18.23
CA ALA A 177 -12.02 -24.12 -17.00
C ALA A 177 -13.05 -24.02 -15.88
N LYS A 178 -13.06 -25.04 -15.01
CA LYS A 178 -13.79 -25.08 -13.74
C LYS A 178 -12.93 -24.48 -12.64
N VAL A 179 -13.39 -23.44 -11.97
CA VAL A 179 -12.65 -22.73 -10.92
C VAL A 179 -13.40 -22.82 -9.60
N ALA A 180 -12.81 -23.38 -8.56
CA ALA A 180 -13.35 -23.37 -7.22
C ALA A 180 -12.83 -22.16 -6.43
N PHE A 181 -13.67 -21.58 -5.56
CA PHE A 181 -13.27 -20.57 -4.60
C PHE A 181 -13.29 -21.13 -3.20
N VAL A 182 -12.20 -21.00 -2.46
CA VAL A 182 -12.08 -21.36 -1.05
C VAL A 182 -11.69 -20.09 -0.28
N TYR A 183 -12.54 -19.67 0.66
CA TYR A 183 -12.38 -18.36 1.29
C TYR A 183 -12.75 -18.38 2.78
N SER A 184 -12.17 -17.42 3.53
CA SER A 184 -12.42 -17.35 4.96
C SER A 184 -13.81 -16.80 5.28
N ASP A 185 -14.34 -17.25 6.41
CA ASP A 185 -15.55 -16.70 7.03
C ASP A 185 -15.23 -15.38 7.78
N SER A 186 -14.94 -14.34 7.00
CA SER A 186 -14.62 -13.01 7.48
C SER A 186 -15.03 -11.95 6.45
N GLU A 187 -15.09 -10.67 6.82
CA GLU A 187 -15.30 -9.59 5.85
C GLU A 187 -14.23 -9.60 4.75
N PHE A 188 -12.98 -9.86 5.11
CA PHE A 188 -11.89 -10.02 4.19
C PHE A 188 -12.17 -11.13 3.17
N GLY A 189 -12.57 -12.32 3.65
CA GLY A 189 -12.78 -13.48 2.77
C GLY A 189 -14.02 -13.37 1.86
N ARG A 190 -15.10 -12.78 2.36
CA ARG A 190 -16.37 -12.68 1.61
C ARG A 190 -16.38 -11.57 0.56
N ASP A 191 -15.54 -10.52 0.72
CA ASP A 191 -15.59 -9.28 -0.08
C ASP A 191 -15.65 -9.51 -1.60
N PRO A 192 -14.75 -10.26 -2.26
CA PRO A 192 -14.71 -10.34 -3.72
C PRO A 192 -15.59 -11.43 -4.32
N ILE A 193 -16.17 -12.34 -3.53
CA ILE A 193 -16.63 -13.64 -4.01
C ILE A 193 -17.75 -13.55 -5.07
N GLU A 194 -18.80 -12.78 -4.83
CA GLU A 194 -19.92 -12.66 -5.76
C GLU A 194 -19.52 -11.98 -7.08
N LYS A 195 -18.76 -10.87 -6.96
CA LYS A 195 -18.26 -10.14 -8.13
C LYS A 195 -17.30 -10.99 -8.95
N SER A 196 -16.46 -11.78 -8.28
CA SER A 196 -15.49 -12.66 -8.93
C SER A 196 -16.15 -13.86 -9.61
N GLU A 197 -17.22 -14.40 -9.05
CA GLU A 197 -18.04 -15.43 -9.72
C GLU A 197 -18.68 -14.88 -10.99
N ALA A 198 -19.24 -13.67 -10.94
CA ALA A 198 -19.82 -13.02 -12.12
C ALA A 198 -18.72 -12.75 -13.18
N ALA A 199 -17.54 -12.31 -12.77
CA ALA A 199 -16.41 -12.10 -13.68
C ALA A 199 -15.93 -13.40 -14.32
N ALA A 200 -15.85 -14.51 -13.57
CA ALA A 200 -15.51 -15.82 -14.11
C ALA A 200 -16.47 -16.25 -15.20
N LYS A 201 -17.78 -16.14 -14.93
CA LYS A 201 -18.85 -16.46 -15.93
C LYS A 201 -18.74 -15.59 -17.18
N ALA A 202 -18.46 -14.29 -17.04
CA ALA A 202 -18.27 -13.38 -18.17
C ALA A 202 -17.05 -13.73 -19.03
N MET A 203 -16.05 -14.41 -18.45
CA MET A 203 -14.87 -14.91 -19.15
C MET A 203 -15.04 -16.35 -19.70
N GLY A 204 -16.25 -16.91 -19.64
CA GLY A 204 -16.54 -18.27 -20.11
C GLY A 204 -16.02 -19.37 -19.16
N LEU A 205 -15.66 -19.02 -17.93
CA LEU A 205 -15.27 -19.97 -16.88
C LEU A 205 -16.49 -20.39 -16.06
N SER A 206 -16.42 -21.55 -15.40
CA SER A 206 -17.48 -22.00 -14.48
C SER A 206 -16.99 -22.06 -13.05
N VAL A 207 -17.88 -21.76 -12.10
CA VAL A 207 -17.59 -21.83 -10.65
C VAL A 207 -18.49 -22.91 -10.04
N PRO A 208 -18.10 -24.19 -10.07
CA PRO A 208 -18.96 -25.29 -9.63
C PRO A 208 -19.13 -25.34 -8.11
N ILE A 209 -18.20 -24.76 -7.35
CA ILE A 209 -18.26 -24.76 -5.88
C ILE A 209 -17.57 -23.55 -5.28
N LYS A 210 -18.15 -23.07 -4.18
CA LYS A 210 -17.58 -22.07 -3.29
C LYS A 210 -17.59 -22.65 -1.87
N ILE A 211 -16.43 -22.66 -1.21
CA ILE A 211 -16.24 -23.21 0.12
C ILE A 211 -15.79 -22.12 1.05
N MET A 212 -16.49 -21.96 2.17
CA MET A 212 -16.18 -21.01 3.22
C MET A 212 -15.76 -21.77 4.47
N THR A 213 -14.60 -21.41 5.04
CA THR A 213 -14.11 -21.98 6.30
C THR A 213 -13.60 -20.89 7.24
N PRO A 214 -13.63 -21.11 8.56
CA PRO A 214 -12.95 -20.21 9.49
C PRO A 214 -11.45 -20.10 9.19
N ALA A 215 -10.89 -18.92 9.33
CA ALA A 215 -9.42 -18.74 9.27
C ALA A 215 -8.77 -19.54 10.42
N GLY A 216 -7.69 -20.26 10.10
CA GLY A 216 -6.99 -21.10 11.09
C GLY A 216 -7.60 -22.48 11.31
N SER A 217 -8.60 -22.90 10.51
CA SER A 217 -9.10 -24.29 10.54
C SER A 217 -7.96 -25.29 10.33
N VAL A 218 -7.92 -26.32 11.14
CA VAL A 218 -6.89 -27.39 11.07
C VAL A 218 -7.44 -28.67 10.45
N ASP A 219 -8.75 -28.89 10.52
CA ASP A 219 -9.44 -30.00 9.83
C ASP A 219 -10.32 -29.43 8.73
N VAL A 220 -10.04 -29.83 7.50
CA VAL A 220 -10.74 -29.43 6.28
C VAL A 220 -11.13 -30.66 5.44
N SER A 221 -11.18 -31.83 6.06
CA SER A 221 -11.41 -33.11 5.37
C SER A 221 -12.75 -33.12 4.64
N THR A 222 -13.80 -32.58 5.24
CA THR A 222 -15.14 -32.48 4.63
C THR A 222 -15.10 -31.57 3.40
N GLU A 223 -14.48 -30.42 3.51
CA GLU A 223 -14.36 -29.42 2.45
C GLU A 223 -13.51 -29.95 1.28
N VAL A 224 -12.42 -30.66 1.57
CA VAL A 224 -11.58 -31.31 0.54
C VAL A 224 -12.36 -32.39 -0.21
N ILE A 225 -13.21 -33.18 0.48
CA ILE A 225 -14.09 -34.17 -0.18
C ILE A 225 -15.09 -33.46 -1.12
N GLN A 226 -15.70 -32.36 -0.68
CA GLN A 226 -16.60 -31.56 -1.52
C GLN A 226 -15.88 -31.00 -2.74
N LEU A 227 -14.69 -30.44 -2.53
CA LEU A 227 -13.84 -29.88 -3.58
C LEU A 227 -13.46 -30.95 -4.61
N ARG A 228 -13.04 -32.13 -4.14
CA ARG A 228 -12.73 -33.27 -5.01
C ARG A 228 -13.93 -33.70 -5.87
N ARG A 229 -15.13 -33.75 -5.30
CA ARG A 229 -16.38 -34.09 -6.04
C ARG A 229 -16.70 -33.07 -7.13
N ALA A 230 -16.44 -31.80 -6.88
CA ALA A 230 -16.64 -30.72 -7.85
C ALA A 230 -15.60 -30.79 -9.00
N ALA A 231 -14.49 -31.47 -8.80
CA ALA A 231 -13.40 -31.67 -9.76
C ALA A 231 -12.99 -30.38 -10.49
N PRO A 232 -12.57 -29.31 -9.76
CA PRO A 232 -12.15 -28.07 -10.39
C PRO A 232 -10.79 -28.23 -11.06
N ASP A 233 -10.57 -27.52 -12.16
CA ASP A 233 -9.27 -27.41 -12.82
C ASP A 233 -8.34 -26.49 -12.02
N TYR A 234 -8.91 -25.47 -11.37
CA TYR A 234 -8.23 -24.49 -10.54
C TYR A 234 -8.98 -24.26 -9.22
N THR A 235 -8.23 -24.06 -8.16
CA THR A 235 -8.78 -23.69 -6.84
C THR A 235 -8.11 -22.40 -6.38
N ILE A 236 -8.89 -21.33 -6.16
CA ILE A 236 -8.39 -20.04 -5.70
C ILE A 236 -8.71 -19.89 -4.22
N PHE A 237 -7.66 -19.67 -3.41
CA PHE A 237 -7.76 -19.32 -2.00
C PHE A 237 -7.82 -17.81 -1.78
N HIS A 238 -8.71 -17.39 -0.89
CA HIS A 238 -8.82 -15.98 -0.50
C HIS A 238 -9.22 -15.82 0.97
N GLY A 239 -8.78 -14.74 1.59
CA GLY A 239 -9.15 -14.45 2.97
C GLY A 239 -8.29 -15.14 4.03
N TYR A 240 -7.22 -15.80 3.61
CA TYR A 240 -6.25 -16.45 4.48
C TYR A 240 -4.86 -15.86 4.27
N ILE A 241 -4.00 -16.05 5.26
CA ILE A 241 -2.56 -15.81 5.13
C ILE A 241 -1.83 -17.15 5.05
N LEU A 242 -2.18 -18.09 5.91
CA LEU A 242 -1.55 -19.39 6.05
C LEU A 242 -2.60 -20.49 6.16
N ALA A 243 -2.94 -20.92 7.39
CA ALA A 243 -3.95 -21.95 7.61
C ALA A 243 -5.34 -21.45 7.13
N PRO A 244 -6.12 -22.32 6.45
CA PRO A 244 -5.91 -23.76 6.25
C PRO A 244 -5.36 -24.15 4.85
N ILE A 245 -4.61 -23.29 4.17
CA ILE A 245 -4.16 -23.55 2.79
C ILE A 245 -3.28 -24.82 2.69
N PRO A 246 -2.26 -25.01 3.55
CA PRO A 246 -1.42 -26.21 3.50
C PRO A 246 -2.22 -27.50 3.67
N GLU A 247 -3.24 -27.50 4.54
CA GLU A 247 -4.13 -28.62 4.81
C GLU A 247 -4.95 -28.98 3.56
N PHE A 248 -5.55 -28.00 2.90
CA PHE A 248 -6.30 -28.22 1.65
C PHE A 248 -5.41 -28.77 0.55
N VAL A 249 -4.24 -28.20 0.32
CA VAL A 249 -3.33 -28.60 -0.74
C VAL A 249 -2.80 -30.01 -0.48
N THR A 250 -2.38 -30.30 0.76
CA THR A 250 -1.82 -31.61 1.12
C THR A 250 -2.87 -32.70 1.02
N GLN A 251 -4.03 -32.53 1.63
CA GLN A 251 -5.11 -33.54 1.60
C GLN A 251 -5.66 -33.71 0.17
N GLY A 252 -5.81 -32.61 -0.58
CA GLY A 252 -6.26 -32.66 -1.96
C GLY A 252 -5.31 -33.49 -2.85
N LYS A 253 -4.01 -33.29 -2.73
CA LYS A 253 -3.00 -34.09 -3.45
C LYS A 253 -2.99 -35.56 -3.01
N GLN A 254 -3.12 -35.83 -1.70
CA GLN A 254 -3.24 -37.20 -1.18
C GLN A 254 -4.48 -37.92 -1.72
N MET A 255 -5.56 -37.17 -1.97
CA MET A 255 -6.80 -37.71 -2.58
C MET A 255 -6.74 -37.78 -4.12
N GLY A 256 -5.59 -37.51 -4.74
CA GLY A 256 -5.40 -37.58 -6.18
C GLY A 256 -6.02 -36.41 -6.97
N MET A 257 -6.27 -35.27 -6.34
CA MET A 257 -6.75 -34.09 -7.06
C MET A 257 -5.66 -33.50 -7.94
N THR A 258 -6.03 -33.13 -9.16
CA THR A 258 -5.13 -32.52 -10.17
C THR A 258 -5.37 -31.03 -10.33
N SER A 259 -6.18 -30.43 -9.46
CA SER A 259 -6.46 -28.99 -9.44
C SER A 259 -5.15 -28.19 -9.32
N LYS A 260 -5.02 -27.13 -10.10
CA LYS A 260 -3.97 -26.13 -9.88
C LYS A 260 -4.39 -25.21 -8.75
N TRP A 261 -3.53 -25.10 -7.74
CA TRP A 261 -3.79 -24.35 -6.52
C TRP A 261 -3.30 -22.92 -6.68
N MET A 262 -4.15 -21.96 -6.37
CA MET A 262 -3.87 -20.54 -6.54
C MET A 262 -4.34 -19.73 -5.32
N GLY A 263 -3.81 -18.51 -5.17
CA GLY A 263 -4.30 -17.61 -4.14
C GLY A 263 -4.15 -16.14 -4.48
N THR A 264 -4.82 -15.30 -3.73
CA THR A 264 -4.68 -13.86 -3.78
C THR A 264 -3.43 -13.41 -2.99
N PHE A 265 -3.10 -12.13 -3.01
CA PHE A 265 -1.85 -11.59 -2.49
C PHE A 265 -1.41 -12.13 -1.12
N TRP A 266 -2.30 -12.17 -0.15
CA TRP A 266 -1.94 -12.56 1.23
C TRP A 266 -1.52 -14.01 1.38
N THR A 267 -1.86 -14.86 0.41
CA THR A 267 -1.46 -16.27 0.39
C THR A 267 -0.09 -16.47 -0.26
N MET A 268 0.47 -15.42 -0.86
CA MET A 268 1.65 -15.47 -1.73
C MET A 268 2.92 -15.01 -1.02
N ASP A 269 3.16 -15.48 0.19
CA ASP A 269 4.45 -15.33 0.85
C ASP A 269 5.25 -16.63 0.81
N SER A 270 6.58 -16.52 0.70
CA SER A 270 7.46 -17.70 0.68
C SER A 270 7.28 -18.58 1.92
N SER A 271 7.01 -17.98 3.08
CA SER A 271 6.77 -18.73 4.32
C SER A 271 5.54 -19.63 4.22
N THR A 272 4.45 -19.14 3.63
CA THR A 272 3.23 -19.91 3.39
C THR A 272 3.49 -21.08 2.47
N VAL A 273 4.18 -20.82 1.35
CA VAL A 273 4.48 -21.86 0.35
C VAL A 273 5.43 -22.91 0.90
N MET A 274 6.46 -22.50 1.65
CA MET A 274 7.43 -23.44 2.22
C MET A 274 6.79 -24.37 3.26
N GLN A 275 5.75 -23.95 3.98
CA GLN A 275 5.02 -24.80 4.92
C GLN A 275 4.22 -25.91 4.25
N MET A 276 3.86 -25.76 2.97
CA MET A 276 3.24 -26.84 2.18
C MET A 276 4.26 -27.93 1.76
N GLY A 277 5.55 -27.72 1.97
CA GLY A 277 6.60 -28.62 1.52
C GLY A 277 6.53 -28.84 0.00
N GLU A 278 6.87 -30.04 -0.47
CA GLU A 278 6.78 -30.41 -1.88
C GLU A 278 5.35 -30.30 -2.45
N ASN A 279 4.34 -30.38 -1.59
CA ASN A 279 2.95 -30.16 -2.01
C ASN A 279 2.69 -28.71 -2.48
N GLY A 280 3.49 -27.76 -2.02
CA GLY A 280 3.43 -26.38 -2.47
C GLY A 280 4.06 -26.11 -3.83
N ASP A 281 4.76 -27.09 -4.42
CA ASP A 281 5.34 -26.89 -5.74
C ASP A 281 4.26 -26.62 -6.79
N GLY A 282 4.47 -25.55 -7.56
CA GLY A 282 3.50 -25.08 -8.53
C GLY A 282 2.33 -24.27 -7.98
N PHE A 283 2.23 -24.00 -6.66
CA PHE A 283 1.24 -23.09 -6.12
C PHE A 283 1.41 -21.70 -6.75
N MET A 284 0.32 -21.11 -7.25
CA MET A 284 0.36 -19.84 -7.95
C MET A 284 -0.43 -18.76 -7.21
N GLY A 285 -0.22 -17.50 -7.57
CA GLY A 285 -1.08 -16.42 -7.11
C GLY A 285 -0.65 -15.07 -7.60
N VAL A 286 -1.52 -14.09 -7.37
CA VAL A 286 -1.30 -12.72 -7.78
C VAL A 286 -0.51 -11.96 -6.72
N MET A 287 0.51 -11.23 -7.17
CA MET A 287 1.28 -10.29 -6.37
C MET A 287 1.23 -8.92 -7.03
N PRO A 288 0.82 -7.87 -6.29
CA PRO A 288 0.84 -6.49 -6.81
C PRO A 288 2.25 -5.89 -6.86
N PHE A 289 3.20 -6.51 -6.17
CA PHE A 289 4.59 -6.05 -6.04
C PHE A 289 5.55 -7.12 -6.50
N ARG A 290 6.79 -6.71 -6.86
CA ARG A 290 7.86 -7.65 -7.14
C ARG A 290 8.17 -8.49 -5.93
N TYR A 291 8.46 -9.75 -6.21
CA TYR A 291 9.00 -10.66 -5.21
C TYR A 291 10.44 -10.26 -4.85
N TYR A 292 10.81 -10.43 -3.59
CA TYR A 292 12.12 -9.98 -3.08
C TYR A 292 13.32 -10.52 -3.88
N TYR A 293 13.25 -11.76 -4.39
CA TYR A 293 14.31 -12.37 -5.18
C TYR A 293 14.15 -12.23 -6.71
N ASP A 294 13.23 -11.38 -7.18
CA ASP A 294 13.13 -11.10 -8.62
C ASP A 294 14.48 -10.62 -9.18
N THR A 295 14.84 -11.11 -10.36
CA THR A 295 16.11 -10.80 -11.02
C THR A 295 16.01 -9.67 -12.03
N GLU A 296 14.81 -9.23 -12.36
CA GLU A 296 14.60 -8.10 -13.25
C GLU A 296 15.09 -6.79 -12.61
N LYS A 297 15.57 -5.87 -13.44
CA LYS A 297 16.07 -4.58 -12.97
C LYS A 297 14.99 -3.82 -12.18
N ALA A 298 15.27 -3.52 -10.92
CA ALA A 298 14.38 -2.83 -10.00
C ALA A 298 15.22 -2.03 -8.97
N PRO A 299 15.61 -0.79 -9.29
CA PRO A 299 16.56 -0.02 -8.47
C PRO A 299 16.14 0.12 -7.01
N MET A 300 14.82 0.25 -6.74
CA MET A 300 14.35 0.36 -5.37
C MET A 300 14.43 -0.99 -4.64
N LEU A 301 14.16 -2.10 -5.32
CA LEU A 301 14.31 -3.43 -4.74
C LEU A 301 15.79 -3.76 -4.47
N GLU A 302 16.70 -3.33 -5.34
CA GLU A 302 18.15 -3.43 -5.12
C GLU A 302 18.58 -2.63 -3.89
N LYS A 303 18.04 -1.42 -3.71
CA LYS A 303 18.26 -0.60 -2.51
C LYS A 303 17.74 -1.27 -1.24
N ILE A 304 16.56 -1.88 -1.29
CA ILE A 304 15.99 -2.64 -0.19
C ILE A 304 16.91 -3.82 0.18
N ARG A 305 17.38 -4.60 -0.80
CA ARG A 305 18.31 -5.71 -0.57
C ARG A 305 19.64 -5.27 0.04
N ALA A 306 20.14 -4.10 -0.34
CA ALA A 306 21.34 -3.54 0.25
C ALA A 306 21.16 -3.17 1.74
N MET A 307 19.97 -2.69 2.12
CA MET A 307 19.63 -2.38 3.52
C MET A 307 19.25 -3.62 4.33
N ARG A 308 18.58 -4.56 3.69
CA ARG A 308 18.03 -5.79 4.27
C ARG A 308 18.47 -6.98 3.42
N PRO A 309 19.66 -7.53 3.61
CA PRO A 309 20.15 -8.65 2.79
C PRO A 309 19.34 -9.95 3.00
N GLU A 310 18.72 -10.11 4.16
CA GLU A 310 17.81 -11.23 4.43
C GLU A 310 16.47 -11.05 3.72
N TYR A 311 15.82 -12.17 3.40
CA TYR A 311 14.50 -12.16 2.75
C TYR A 311 13.53 -11.22 3.47
N GLN A 312 12.89 -10.38 2.69
CA GLN A 312 11.79 -9.56 3.15
C GLN A 312 10.46 -10.06 2.55
N SER A 313 9.44 -10.16 3.39
CA SER A 313 8.11 -10.61 3.00
C SER A 313 7.45 -9.66 1.99
N THR A 314 6.44 -10.16 1.30
CA THR A 314 5.58 -9.33 0.43
C THR A 314 4.91 -8.20 1.21
N ALA A 315 4.60 -8.43 2.49
CA ALA A 315 4.05 -7.41 3.40
C ALA A 315 5.04 -6.27 3.69
N TYR A 316 6.35 -6.56 3.76
CA TYR A 316 7.38 -5.52 3.87
C TYR A 316 7.34 -4.59 2.65
N ILE A 317 7.28 -5.16 1.44
CA ILE A 317 7.23 -4.36 0.20
C ILE A 317 5.95 -3.50 0.17
N GLN A 318 4.82 -4.02 0.64
CA GLN A 318 3.58 -3.25 0.77
C GLN A 318 3.74 -2.04 1.70
N GLY A 319 4.30 -2.24 2.89
CA GLY A 319 4.54 -1.15 3.84
C GLY A 319 5.49 -0.10 3.29
N PHE A 320 6.57 -0.52 2.65
CA PHE A 320 7.55 0.36 2.01
C PHE A 320 6.92 1.19 0.87
N LEU A 321 6.12 0.56 0.01
CA LEU A 321 5.43 1.24 -1.09
C LEU A 321 4.33 2.18 -0.58
N ALA A 322 3.60 1.80 0.47
CA ALA A 322 2.62 2.69 1.11
C ALA A 322 3.27 3.99 1.58
N ALA A 323 4.40 3.88 2.29
CA ALA A 323 5.16 5.05 2.75
C ALA A 323 5.72 5.87 1.58
N MET A 324 6.13 5.22 0.47
CA MET A 324 6.55 5.91 -0.76
C MET A 324 5.41 6.74 -1.35
N LEU A 325 4.22 6.16 -1.51
CA LEU A 325 3.06 6.85 -2.08
C LEU A 325 2.55 7.97 -1.17
N PHE A 326 2.54 7.76 0.14
CA PHE A 326 2.27 8.80 1.13
C PHE A 326 3.24 9.98 0.98
N THR A 327 4.52 9.68 0.91
CA THR A 327 5.58 10.68 0.81
C THR A 327 5.50 11.47 -0.51
N GLU A 328 5.22 10.80 -1.63
CA GLU A 328 5.08 11.46 -2.92
C GLU A 328 3.83 12.35 -2.96
N SER A 329 2.72 11.90 -2.37
CA SER A 329 1.52 12.70 -2.20
C SER A 329 1.79 13.98 -1.39
N ALA A 330 2.49 13.85 -0.26
CA ALA A 330 2.88 14.98 0.57
C ALA A 330 3.84 15.94 -0.18
N ARG A 331 4.83 15.41 -0.89
CA ARG A 331 5.78 16.20 -1.69
C ARG A 331 5.07 17.05 -2.74
N ARG A 332 4.12 16.47 -3.48
CA ARG A 332 3.33 17.20 -4.49
C ARG A 332 2.48 18.28 -3.86
N CYS A 333 1.83 18.01 -2.72
CA CYS A 333 1.10 19.03 -1.97
C CYS A 333 1.98 20.20 -1.58
N LEU A 334 3.13 19.94 -0.98
CA LEU A 334 4.07 20.98 -0.52
C LEU A 334 4.62 21.79 -1.68
N LYS A 335 5.02 21.15 -2.79
CA LYS A 335 5.49 21.85 -4.00
C LYS A 335 4.39 22.72 -4.62
N ALA A 336 3.13 22.35 -4.49
CA ALA A 336 2.00 23.15 -4.94
C ALA A 336 1.55 24.21 -3.92
N GLY A 337 2.24 24.38 -2.80
CA GLY A 337 1.88 25.31 -1.72
C GLY A 337 0.57 24.96 -1.01
N LYS A 338 0.13 23.69 -1.11
CA LYS A 338 -1.14 23.25 -0.51
C LYS A 338 -0.90 22.66 0.88
N PRO A 339 -1.85 22.86 1.83
CA PRO A 339 -1.78 22.23 3.14
C PRO A 339 -1.96 20.71 3.03
N LEU A 340 -1.32 19.96 3.94
CA LEU A 340 -1.39 18.50 4.00
C LEU A 340 -2.71 18.05 4.64
N THR A 341 -3.81 18.19 3.91
CA THR A 341 -5.14 17.67 4.27
C THR A 341 -5.46 16.42 3.47
N GLY A 342 -6.33 15.56 3.97
CA GLY A 342 -6.76 14.34 3.30
C GLY A 342 -7.18 14.59 1.84
N PRO A 343 -8.07 15.52 1.54
CA PRO A 343 -8.46 15.83 0.15
C PRO A 343 -7.31 16.30 -0.73
N ASN A 344 -6.42 17.17 -0.23
CA ASN A 344 -5.26 17.63 -1.02
C ASN A 344 -4.25 16.52 -1.26
N LEU A 345 -3.97 15.70 -0.23
CA LEU A 345 -3.11 14.54 -0.34
C LEU A 345 -3.68 13.51 -1.33
N LYS A 346 -5.00 13.28 -1.28
CA LYS A 346 -5.68 12.39 -2.21
C LYS A 346 -5.65 12.93 -3.65
N ALA A 347 -5.90 14.22 -3.83
CA ALA A 347 -5.79 14.85 -5.15
C ALA A 347 -4.36 14.76 -5.71
N ALA A 348 -3.34 14.96 -4.86
CA ALA A 348 -1.94 14.82 -5.23
C ALA A 348 -1.60 13.37 -5.60
N LEU A 349 -2.11 12.38 -4.87
CA LEU A 349 -1.97 10.96 -5.18
C LEU A 349 -2.62 10.64 -6.55
N ASN A 350 -3.83 11.11 -6.78
CA ASN A 350 -4.56 10.87 -8.04
C ASN A 350 -3.97 11.64 -9.23
N SER A 351 -3.02 12.55 -9.02
CA SER A 351 -2.24 13.19 -10.07
C SER A 351 -1.01 12.38 -10.51
N LEU A 352 -0.80 11.18 -9.93
CA LEU A 352 0.27 10.29 -10.36
C LEU A 352 -0.09 9.68 -11.71
N GLU A 353 0.64 10.06 -12.74
CA GLU A 353 0.55 9.50 -14.08
C GLU A 353 1.93 8.97 -14.49
N ASN A 354 1.96 7.71 -14.96
CA ASN A 354 3.20 7.02 -15.35
C ASN A 354 4.28 7.10 -14.28
N PHE A 355 3.88 7.01 -13.02
CA PHE A 355 4.80 7.10 -11.88
C PHE A 355 5.62 5.81 -11.77
N ASP A 356 6.94 5.95 -11.77
CA ASP A 356 7.87 4.85 -11.53
C ASP A 356 8.08 4.65 -10.03
N THR A 357 7.73 3.46 -9.55
CA THR A 357 7.97 3.04 -8.16
C THR A 357 9.41 2.56 -7.91
N GLY A 358 10.32 2.83 -8.82
CA GLY A 358 11.68 2.27 -8.80
C GLY A 358 11.69 0.77 -9.05
N GLY A 359 10.69 0.27 -9.77
CA GLY A 359 10.53 -1.12 -10.12
C GLY A 359 9.88 -1.99 -9.04
N LEU A 360 9.39 -1.46 -7.91
CA LEU A 360 8.62 -2.26 -6.93
C LEU A 360 7.32 -2.80 -7.54
N ILE A 361 6.65 -2.02 -8.37
CA ILE A 361 5.67 -2.48 -9.36
C ILE A 361 6.40 -2.48 -10.69
N GLY A 362 6.31 -3.56 -11.46
CA GLY A 362 7.16 -3.74 -12.64
C GLY A 362 6.77 -2.93 -13.87
N VAL A 363 5.75 -2.09 -13.75
CA VAL A 363 5.29 -1.12 -14.75
C VAL A 363 5.01 0.23 -14.09
N PRO A 364 5.12 1.35 -14.82
CA PRO A 364 4.68 2.64 -14.31
C PRO A 364 3.20 2.63 -13.93
N ILE A 365 2.84 3.31 -12.87
CA ILE A 365 1.47 3.34 -12.36
C ILE A 365 0.80 4.68 -12.60
N THR A 366 -0.51 4.63 -12.81
CA THR A 366 -1.39 5.79 -12.87
C THR A 366 -2.52 5.57 -11.87
N ILE A 367 -2.76 6.52 -10.96
CA ILE A 367 -3.76 6.40 -9.92
C ILE A 367 -4.90 7.38 -10.21
N LYS A 368 -6.06 6.87 -10.63
CA LYS A 368 -7.25 7.69 -10.95
C LYS A 368 -8.44 7.46 -10.00
N GLY A 369 -8.30 6.56 -9.06
CA GLY A 369 -9.33 6.17 -8.09
C GLY A 369 -8.71 5.86 -6.76
N ASN A 370 -9.12 4.76 -6.16
CA ASN A 370 -8.58 4.30 -4.91
C ASN A 370 -7.64 3.10 -5.07
N SER A 371 -7.63 2.39 -6.21
CA SER A 371 -6.76 1.23 -6.42
C SER A 371 -5.65 1.48 -7.45
N ILE A 372 -4.68 0.58 -7.45
CA ILE A 372 -3.67 0.42 -8.49
C ILE A 372 -3.94 -0.94 -9.14
N PRO A 373 -4.73 -1.01 -10.23
CA PRO A 373 -5.27 -2.25 -10.77
C PRO A 373 -4.23 -3.03 -11.59
N VAL A 374 -3.08 -3.29 -10.99
CA VAL A 374 -1.93 -3.95 -11.62
C VAL A 374 -1.43 -5.07 -10.72
N GLY A 375 -1.10 -6.21 -11.32
CA GLY A 375 -0.49 -7.33 -10.61
C GLY A 375 0.18 -8.31 -11.57
N ARG A 376 0.90 -9.26 -11.02
CA ARG A 376 1.61 -10.31 -11.75
C ARG A 376 1.32 -11.65 -11.10
N VAL A 377 1.16 -12.69 -11.90
CA VAL A 377 1.04 -14.05 -11.37
C VAL A 377 2.45 -14.61 -11.14
N TYR A 378 2.67 -15.11 -9.94
CA TYR A 378 3.87 -15.83 -9.55
C TYR A 378 3.53 -17.29 -9.27
N ARG A 379 4.52 -18.15 -9.40
CA ARG A 379 4.43 -19.59 -9.13
C ARG A 379 5.54 -20.00 -8.17
N ALA A 380 5.21 -20.81 -7.21
CA ALA A 380 6.19 -21.42 -6.32
C ALA A 380 7.04 -22.45 -7.08
N ASP A 381 8.32 -22.36 -6.90
CA ASP A 381 9.30 -23.38 -7.27
C ASP A 381 9.93 -23.93 -5.98
N PHE A 382 9.46 -25.07 -5.55
CA PHE A 382 9.90 -25.66 -4.30
C PHE A 382 11.38 -26.06 -4.35
N LYS A 383 11.90 -26.43 -5.52
CA LYS A 383 13.30 -26.82 -5.69
C LYS A 383 14.26 -25.66 -5.38
N SER A 384 13.96 -24.46 -5.88
CA SER A 384 14.74 -23.26 -5.58
C SER A 384 14.32 -22.57 -4.30
N LYS A 385 13.21 -22.98 -3.68
CA LYS A 385 12.56 -22.33 -2.52
C LYS A 385 12.22 -20.87 -2.80
N LYS A 386 11.83 -20.55 -4.01
CA LYS A 386 11.52 -19.19 -4.46
C LYS A 386 10.19 -19.15 -5.21
N MET A 387 9.64 -17.94 -5.30
CA MET A 387 8.60 -17.62 -6.27
C MET A 387 9.25 -17.22 -7.59
N VAL A 388 8.67 -17.67 -8.70
CA VAL A 388 9.10 -17.31 -10.05
C VAL A 388 7.92 -16.67 -10.79
N ALA A 389 8.19 -15.70 -11.62
CA ALA A 389 7.16 -15.05 -12.43
C ALA A 389 6.53 -16.08 -13.40
N ALA A 390 5.20 -16.16 -13.40
CA ALA A 390 4.40 -17.03 -14.24
C ALA A 390 3.61 -16.25 -15.31
N SER A 391 3.61 -14.92 -15.26
CA SER A 391 3.03 -14.05 -16.28
C SER A 391 3.84 -12.77 -16.43
N ASP A 392 3.53 -11.99 -17.48
CA ASP A 392 3.83 -10.56 -17.51
C ASP A 392 2.99 -9.80 -16.49
N TRP A 393 3.27 -8.52 -16.30
CA TRP A 393 2.41 -7.63 -15.52
C TRP A 393 1.07 -7.45 -16.22
N ILE A 394 -0.01 -7.66 -15.49
CA ILE A 394 -1.39 -7.58 -15.97
C ILE A 394 -2.02 -6.31 -15.38
N SER A 395 -2.40 -5.38 -16.25
CA SER A 395 -3.16 -4.19 -15.86
C SER A 395 -4.64 -4.42 -16.18
N LEU A 396 -5.51 -4.06 -15.23
CA LEU A 396 -6.97 -4.02 -15.43
C LEU A 396 -7.46 -2.59 -15.66
N ALA A 397 -6.57 -1.59 -15.65
CA ALA A 397 -6.92 -0.21 -15.99
C ALA A 397 -7.57 -0.17 -17.39
N LYS A 398 -8.70 0.54 -17.48
CA LYS A 398 -9.43 0.77 -18.74
C LYS A 398 -8.81 1.91 -19.52
#